data_70e5d60e7feb475a62108816c68e7f49
#
_entry.id   70e5d60e7feb475a62108816c68e7f49
#
_cell.length_a   1.000
_cell.length_b   1.000
_cell.length_c   1.000
_cell.angle_alpha   90.00
_cell.angle_beta   90.00
_cell.angle_gamma   90.00
#
_symmetry.space_group_name_H-M   'P 1'
#
loop_
_entity.id
_entity.type
_entity.pdbx_description
1 polymer ?
#
loop_
_entity_poly.entity_id
_entity_poly.type
_entity_poly.pdbx_seq_one_letter_code
_entity_poly.pdbx_strand_id
1 'polypeptide(L)'
;MRAATQVLGCRRVALIDVDAHRADGSENIFAGDASVLLLDSFQATAFPYGVAPATAANVTNMPLDDGTLGREALARMEAEWLPRLYDFAPDLIVLSIGFDTHYEDTQTLLKFSEFDYAYLTRLVMRAAHDLCSDRLVSIMEGGYNKKALARSVLAHVGTLVQ
;
A
#
# COMPACT_ATOMS: atom_id res chain seq x y z
N MET A 1 -10.21 8.53 -2.93
CA MET A 1 -11.15 7.43 -3.17
C MET A 1 -12.54 7.95 -3.55
N ARG A 2 -13.37 8.47 -2.65
CA ARG A 2 -14.74 8.94 -2.98
C ARG A 2 -14.81 9.95 -4.14
N ALA A 3 -13.87 10.90 -4.21
CA ALA A 3 -13.80 11.82 -5.34
C ALA A 3 -13.60 11.10 -6.68
N ALA A 4 -12.80 10.03 -6.73
CA ALA A 4 -12.59 9.26 -7.94
C ALA A 4 -13.88 8.60 -8.42
N THR A 5 -14.65 7.98 -7.53
CA THR A 5 -15.91 7.31 -7.90
C THR A 5 -17.04 8.29 -8.18
N GLN A 6 -17.16 9.37 -7.40
CA GLN A 6 -18.29 10.30 -7.48
C GLN A 6 -18.08 11.45 -8.49
N VAL A 7 -16.85 11.88 -8.72
CA VAL A 7 -16.54 13.06 -9.53
C VAL A 7 -15.83 12.69 -10.83
N LEU A 8 -14.86 11.75 -10.78
CA LEU A 8 -14.04 11.38 -11.93
C LEU A 8 -14.60 10.19 -12.74
N GLY A 9 -15.73 9.62 -12.30
CA GLY A 9 -16.41 8.54 -13.01
C GLY A 9 -15.70 7.17 -12.94
N CYS A 10 -14.71 6.99 -12.05
CA CYS A 10 -14.12 5.69 -11.81
C CYS A 10 -15.17 4.78 -11.15
N ARG A 11 -15.41 3.61 -11.70
CA ARG A 11 -16.35 2.63 -11.13
C ARG A 11 -15.71 1.79 -10.04
N ARG A 12 -14.41 1.52 -10.17
CA ARG A 12 -13.62 0.69 -9.25
C ARG A 12 -12.30 1.37 -8.96
N VAL A 13 -11.95 1.45 -7.68
CA VAL A 13 -10.71 2.06 -7.23
C VAL A 13 -9.99 1.10 -6.28
N ALA A 14 -8.74 0.76 -6.56
CA ALA A 14 -7.92 0.02 -5.63
C ALA A 14 -7.13 0.99 -4.76
N LEU A 15 -7.16 0.78 -3.45
CA LEU A 15 -6.26 1.38 -2.47
C LEU A 15 -5.25 0.33 -2.03
N ILE A 16 -3.99 0.57 -2.28
CA ILE A 16 -2.86 -0.23 -1.81
C ILE A 16 -2.20 0.60 -0.70
N ASP A 17 -2.22 0.07 0.52
CA ASP A 17 -1.64 0.73 1.69
C ASP A 17 -0.43 -0.07 2.16
N VAL A 18 0.71 0.62 2.26
CA VAL A 18 2.01 0.03 2.63
C VAL A 18 2.68 0.89 3.71
N ASP A 19 1.90 1.51 4.55
CA ASP A 19 2.37 2.10 5.81
C ASP A 19 2.64 0.97 6.83
N ALA A 20 3.49 1.22 7.80
CA ALA A 20 3.73 0.23 8.85
C ALA A 20 2.56 0.08 9.83
N HIS A 21 1.62 1.03 9.83
CA HIS A 21 0.42 1.03 10.65
C HIS A 21 -0.77 0.60 9.80
N ARG A 22 -1.71 -0.14 10.40
CA ARG A 22 -2.90 -0.61 9.70
C ARG A 22 -3.80 0.55 9.27
N ALA A 23 -4.32 0.45 8.06
CA ALA A 23 -5.24 1.42 7.45
C ALA A 23 -6.67 1.35 8.04
N ASP A 24 -6.81 1.34 9.38
CA ASP A 24 -8.11 1.17 10.07
C ASP A 24 -9.13 2.25 9.72
N GLY A 25 -8.68 3.47 9.48
CA GLY A 25 -9.53 4.56 8.99
C GLY A 25 -10.10 4.27 7.60
N SER A 26 -9.28 3.77 6.69
CA SER A 26 -9.71 3.37 5.34
C SER A 26 -10.62 2.14 5.40
N GLU A 27 -10.29 1.15 6.24
CA GLU A 27 -11.16 0.01 6.50
C GLU A 27 -12.55 0.45 6.98
N ASN A 28 -12.62 1.32 7.97
CA ASN A 28 -13.89 1.81 8.52
C ASN A 28 -14.77 2.54 7.48
N ILE A 29 -14.13 3.19 6.51
CA ILE A 29 -14.85 3.95 5.48
C ILE A 29 -15.31 3.06 4.33
N PHE A 30 -14.52 2.06 3.94
CA PHE A 30 -14.69 1.33 2.67
C PHE A 30 -14.99 -0.16 2.83
N ALA A 31 -14.95 -0.74 4.04
CA ALA A 31 -15.32 -2.13 4.23
C ALA A 31 -16.76 -2.39 3.76
N GLY A 32 -16.92 -3.36 2.85
CA GLY A 32 -18.19 -3.70 2.23
C GLY A 32 -18.57 -2.85 1.02
N ASP A 33 -17.78 -1.85 0.63
CA ASP A 33 -18.00 -1.08 -0.59
C ASP A 33 -17.40 -1.82 -1.79
N ALA A 34 -18.25 -2.43 -2.62
CA ALA A 34 -17.83 -3.22 -3.77
C ALA A 34 -17.12 -2.40 -4.87
N SER A 35 -17.17 -1.06 -4.82
CA SER A 35 -16.44 -0.17 -5.73
C SER A 35 -14.98 0.07 -5.31
N VAL A 36 -14.58 -0.41 -4.13
CA VAL A 36 -13.24 -0.23 -3.56
C VAL A 36 -12.61 -1.58 -3.23
N LEU A 37 -11.38 -1.81 -3.64
CA LEU A 37 -10.52 -2.88 -3.15
C LEU A 37 -9.46 -2.26 -2.24
N LEU A 38 -9.37 -2.71 -0.99
CA LEU A 38 -8.33 -2.31 -0.04
C LEU A 38 -7.36 -3.47 0.16
N LEU A 39 -6.08 -3.22 -0.14
CA LEU A 39 -4.96 -4.12 0.10
C LEU A 39 -4.03 -3.42 1.10
N ASP A 40 -3.94 -3.94 2.31
CA ASP A 40 -3.26 -3.30 3.43
C ASP A 40 -2.19 -4.22 4.01
N SER A 41 -0.95 -3.73 4.16
CA SER A 41 0.13 -4.42 4.87
C SER A 41 0.62 -3.56 6.03
N PHE A 42 0.76 -4.18 7.18
CA PHE A 42 1.14 -3.46 8.40
C PHE A 42 1.93 -4.36 9.35
N GLN A 43 2.71 -3.76 10.22
CA GLN A 43 3.36 -4.49 11.32
C GLN A 43 2.31 -4.98 12.32
N ALA A 44 2.25 -6.29 12.56
CA ALA A 44 1.21 -6.92 13.39
C ALA A 44 1.15 -6.38 14.83
N THR A 45 2.27 -5.91 15.35
CA THR A 45 2.41 -5.37 16.71
C THR A 45 2.29 -3.85 16.80
N ALA A 46 2.14 -3.14 15.67
CA ALA A 46 2.00 -1.69 15.65
C ALA A 46 0.57 -1.21 15.94
N PHE A 47 0.39 0.09 16.06
CA PHE A 47 -0.92 0.73 16.17
C PHE A 47 -1.80 0.41 14.92
N PRO A 48 -3.12 0.24 15.06
CA PRO A 48 -3.95 0.33 16.27
C PRO A 48 -3.94 -0.96 17.10
N TYR A 49 -3.62 -0.81 18.38
CA TYR A 49 -3.49 -1.95 19.30
C TYR A 49 -4.84 -2.57 19.64
N GLY A 50 -4.91 -3.90 19.62
CA GLY A 50 -6.09 -4.64 20.10
C GLY A 50 -7.37 -4.47 19.26
N VAL A 51 -7.27 -3.82 18.11
CA VAL A 51 -8.40 -3.67 17.17
C VAL A 51 -8.31 -4.75 16.10
N ALA A 52 -9.34 -5.58 15.99
CA ALA A 52 -9.39 -6.62 14.96
C ALA A 52 -9.47 -6.00 13.56
N PRO A 53 -8.74 -6.53 12.56
CA PRO A 53 -8.87 -6.10 11.17
C PRO A 53 -10.27 -6.34 10.61
N ALA A 54 -10.69 -5.54 9.65
CA ALA A 54 -11.94 -5.75 8.93
C ALA A 54 -11.90 -7.08 8.16
N THR A 55 -13.02 -7.79 8.14
CA THR A 55 -13.17 -9.08 7.44
C THR A 55 -14.02 -8.99 6.19
N ALA A 56 -14.27 -7.79 5.68
CA ALA A 56 -15.06 -7.58 4.48
C ALA A 56 -14.36 -8.15 3.24
N ALA A 57 -15.13 -8.68 2.29
CA ALA A 57 -14.59 -9.35 1.10
C ALA A 57 -13.70 -8.46 0.22
N ASN A 58 -13.91 -7.14 0.27
CA ASN A 58 -13.13 -6.14 -0.47
C ASN A 58 -11.88 -5.65 0.28
N VAL A 59 -11.59 -6.19 1.48
CA VAL A 59 -10.42 -5.85 2.30
C VAL A 59 -9.49 -7.07 2.38
N THR A 60 -8.21 -6.84 2.17
CA THR A 60 -7.14 -7.84 2.38
C THR A 60 -6.12 -7.27 3.33
N ASN A 61 -6.10 -7.79 4.53
CA ASN A 61 -5.13 -7.46 5.54
C ASN A 61 -3.95 -8.43 5.51
N MET A 62 -2.73 -7.89 5.42
CA MET A 62 -1.48 -8.64 5.43
C MET A 62 -0.65 -8.23 6.65
N PRO A 63 -0.89 -8.81 7.83
CA PRO A 63 -0.03 -8.56 8.97
C PRO A 63 1.37 -9.12 8.70
N LEU A 64 2.38 -8.34 9.05
CA LEU A 64 3.80 -8.65 8.94
C LEU A 64 4.38 -8.76 10.35
N ASP A 65 5.16 -9.81 10.58
CA ASP A 65 5.86 -10.01 11.85
C ASP A 65 6.98 -8.99 12.04
N ASP A 66 7.32 -8.71 13.28
CA ASP A 66 8.46 -7.86 13.64
C ASP A 66 9.74 -8.38 12.97
N GLY A 67 10.46 -7.49 12.33
CA GLY A 67 11.69 -7.83 11.62
C GLY A 67 11.51 -8.38 10.20
N THR A 68 10.28 -8.49 9.69
CA THR A 68 10.03 -8.91 8.30
C THR A 68 10.83 -8.05 7.33
N LEU A 69 11.58 -8.69 6.44
CA LEU A 69 12.37 -8.04 5.40
C LEU A 69 11.47 -7.56 4.25
N GLY A 70 11.81 -6.42 3.65
CA GLY A 70 11.04 -5.88 2.52
C GLY A 70 10.84 -6.89 1.40
N ARG A 71 11.88 -7.65 1.01
CA ARG A 71 11.76 -8.71 -0.02
C ARG A 71 10.75 -9.81 0.32
N GLU A 72 10.58 -10.14 1.62
CA GLU A 72 9.65 -11.17 2.06
C GLU A 72 8.20 -10.65 1.99
N ALA A 73 7.99 -9.42 2.44
CA ALA A 73 6.71 -8.74 2.31
C ALA A 73 6.30 -8.59 0.83
N LEU A 74 7.22 -8.14 -0.02
CA LEU A 74 6.98 -7.97 -1.46
C LEU A 74 6.64 -9.28 -2.17
N ALA A 75 7.32 -10.37 -1.84
CA ALA A 75 6.99 -11.69 -2.39
C ALA A 75 5.57 -12.13 -2.01
N ARG A 76 5.12 -11.83 -0.78
CA ARG A 76 3.74 -12.07 -0.36
C ARG A 76 2.74 -11.15 -1.09
N MET A 77 3.06 -9.87 -1.24
CA MET A 77 2.23 -8.92 -2.00
C MET A 77 2.04 -9.39 -3.45
N GLU A 78 3.09 -9.84 -4.11
CA GLU A 78 2.98 -10.41 -5.44
C GLU A 78 2.06 -11.64 -5.48
N ALA A 79 2.24 -12.57 -4.55
CA ALA A 79 1.48 -13.81 -4.55
C ALA A 79 0.00 -13.62 -4.16
N GLU A 80 -0.29 -12.72 -3.21
CA GLU A 80 -1.62 -12.57 -2.60
C GLU A 80 -2.40 -11.38 -3.21
N TRP A 81 -1.75 -10.26 -3.52
CA TRP A 81 -2.43 -9.02 -3.95
C TRP A 81 -2.61 -8.92 -5.46
N LEU A 82 -1.60 -9.31 -6.25
CA LEU A 82 -1.72 -9.17 -7.71
C LEU A 82 -2.91 -9.94 -8.26
N PRO A 83 -3.16 -11.22 -7.92
CA PRO A 83 -4.35 -11.92 -8.42
C PRO A 83 -5.64 -11.17 -8.10
N ARG A 84 -5.78 -10.68 -6.87
CA ARG A 84 -6.97 -9.91 -6.45
C ARG A 84 -7.10 -8.58 -7.18
N LEU A 85 -5.98 -7.90 -7.41
CA LEU A 85 -5.96 -6.64 -8.13
C LEU A 85 -6.37 -6.82 -9.61
N TYR A 86 -5.86 -7.88 -10.25
CA TYR A 86 -6.22 -8.22 -11.63
C TYR A 86 -7.69 -8.67 -11.74
N ASP A 87 -8.19 -9.47 -10.82
CA ASP A 87 -9.61 -9.88 -10.78
C ASP A 87 -10.53 -8.68 -10.54
N PHE A 88 -10.12 -7.75 -9.68
CA PHE A 88 -10.90 -6.54 -9.40
C PHE A 88 -10.90 -5.57 -10.58
N ALA A 89 -9.85 -5.51 -11.39
CA ALA A 89 -9.67 -4.66 -12.56
C ALA A 89 -10.07 -3.19 -12.28
N PRO A 90 -9.30 -2.46 -11.47
CA PRO A 90 -9.62 -1.08 -11.09
C PRO A 90 -9.51 -0.11 -12.26
N ASP A 91 -10.24 0.99 -12.19
CA ASP A 91 -10.11 2.14 -13.10
C ASP A 91 -9.05 3.14 -12.63
N LEU A 92 -8.64 3.05 -11.36
CA LEU A 92 -7.62 3.89 -10.71
C LEU A 92 -6.96 3.10 -9.58
N ILE A 93 -5.66 3.21 -9.45
CA ILE A 93 -4.91 2.74 -8.29
C ILE A 93 -4.47 3.94 -7.45
N VAL A 94 -4.71 3.89 -6.15
CA VAL A 94 -4.16 4.81 -5.14
C VAL A 94 -3.18 4.03 -4.30
N LEU A 95 -1.92 4.46 -4.29
CA LEU A 95 -0.87 3.92 -3.44
C LEU A 95 -0.67 4.85 -2.24
N SER A 96 -1.07 4.40 -1.07
CA SER A 96 -0.76 5.02 0.22
C SER A 96 0.54 4.38 0.69
N ILE A 97 1.62 5.16 0.76
CA ILE A 97 2.96 4.64 1.04
C ILE A 97 3.57 5.31 2.26
N GLY A 98 3.79 4.51 3.32
CA GLY A 98 4.58 4.87 4.48
C GLY A 98 6.04 4.46 4.28
N PHE A 99 6.95 5.33 4.71
CA PHE A 99 8.38 5.04 4.71
C PHE A 99 8.89 4.69 6.13
N ASP A 100 7.98 4.51 7.07
CA ASP A 100 8.23 4.03 8.42
C ASP A 100 8.43 2.50 8.49
N THR A 101 8.14 1.78 7.41
CA THR A 101 8.56 0.39 7.23
C THR A 101 10.08 0.23 7.06
N HIS A 102 10.85 1.34 6.87
CA HIS A 102 12.29 1.31 6.64
C HIS A 102 13.06 0.82 7.86
N TYR A 103 14.13 0.01 7.65
CA TYR A 103 14.94 -0.61 8.70
C TYR A 103 15.64 0.39 9.64
N GLU A 104 15.81 1.64 9.22
CA GLU A 104 16.35 2.73 10.04
C GLU A 104 15.26 3.55 10.75
N ASP A 105 13.97 3.27 10.51
CA ASP A 105 12.91 3.99 11.21
C ASP A 105 12.83 3.56 12.68
N THR A 106 12.41 4.48 13.52
CA THR A 106 12.40 4.29 14.98
C THR A 106 11.02 3.97 15.55
N GLN A 107 9.98 4.05 14.72
CA GLN A 107 8.60 3.81 15.15
C GLN A 107 8.17 2.36 14.94
N THR A 108 8.85 1.63 14.07
CA THR A 108 8.48 0.28 13.68
C THR A 108 9.68 -0.65 13.61
N LEU A 109 9.42 -1.95 13.46
CA LEU A 109 10.46 -2.99 13.47
C LEU A 109 10.61 -3.69 12.10
N LEU A 110 9.86 -3.25 11.08
CA LEU A 110 10.00 -3.76 9.72
C LEU A 110 11.36 -3.39 9.11
N LYS A 111 11.78 -4.11 8.07
CA LYS A 111 13.14 -4.01 7.53
C LYS A 111 13.14 -3.81 6.02
N PHE A 112 12.38 -2.81 5.56
CA PHE A 112 12.42 -2.35 4.18
C PHE A 112 13.67 -1.47 3.94
N SER A 113 14.10 -1.43 2.69
CA SER A 113 15.17 -0.57 2.18
C SER A 113 14.68 0.26 1.00
N GLU A 114 15.50 1.20 0.55
CA GLU A 114 15.20 2.02 -0.64
C GLU A 114 14.96 1.17 -1.89
N PHE A 115 15.64 0.02 -2.01
CA PHE A 115 15.43 -0.92 -3.11
C PHE A 115 14.05 -1.56 -3.09
N ASP A 116 13.53 -1.85 -1.90
CA ASP A 116 12.21 -2.44 -1.74
C ASP A 116 11.11 -1.43 -2.14
N TYR A 117 11.25 -0.17 -1.80
CA TYR A 117 10.32 0.89 -2.25
C TYR A 117 10.37 1.08 -3.76
N ALA A 118 11.56 1.08 -4.37
CA ALA A 118 11.68 1.16 -5.82
C ALA A 118 11.06 -0.06 -6.52
N TYR A 119 11.22 -1.25 -5.94
CA TYR A 119 10.61 -2.48 -6.46
C TYR A 119 9.09 -2.45 -6.34
N LEU A 120 8.55 -2.10 -5.16
CA LEU A 120 7.12 -1.93 -4.93
C LEU A 120 6.51 -0.95 -5.93
N THR A 121 7.18 0.19 -6.12
CA THR A 121 6.71 1.22 -7.05
C THR A 121 6.60 0.68 -8.47
N ARG A 122 7.62 -0.04 -8.97
CA ARG A 122 7.57 -0.68 -10.30
C ARG A 122 6.44 -1.70 -10.41
N LEU A 123 6.24 -2.50 -9.34
CA LEU A 123 5.18 -3.50 -9.30
C LEU A 123 3.79 -2.85 -9.46
N VAL A 124 3.54 -1.78 -8.70
CA VAL A 124 2.26 -1.05 -8.75
C VAL A 124 2.09 -0.30 -10.06
N MET A 125 3.16 0.32 -10.59
CA MET A 125 3.13 0.97 -11.91
C MET A 125 2.79 -0.01 -13.02
N ARG A 126 3.38 -1.22 -13.01
CA ARG A 126 3.05 -2.25 -13.99
C ARG A 126 1.58 -2.65 -13.91
N ALA A 127 1.05 -2.87 -12.72
CA ALA A 127 -0.36 -3.16 -12.54
C ALA A 127 -1.25 -2.00 -13.04
N ALA A 128 -0.85 -0.75 -12.79
CA ALA A 128 -1.58 0.42 -13.28
C ALA A 128 -1.56 0.51 -14.80
N HIS A 129 -0.42 0.21 -15.43
CA HIS A 129 -0.29 0.12 -16.89
C HIS A 129 -1.25 -0.92 -17.48
N ASP A 130 -1.21 -2.13 -16.94
CA ASP A 130 -1.99 -3.26 -17.44
C ASP A 130 -3.50 -3.07 -17.25
N LEU A 131 -3.92 -2.46 -16.12
CA LEU A 131 -5.33 -2.46 -15.68
C LEU A 131 -6.05 -1.13 -15.92
N CYS A 132 -5.37 0.00 -15.80
CA CYS A 132 -6.05 1.30 -15.75
C CYS A 132 -5.30 2.41 -16.52
N SER A 133 -4.52 2.07 -17.55
CA SER A 133 -3.86 3.04 -18.44
C SER A 133 -3.02 4.05 -17.67
N ASP A 134 -2.16 3.55 -16.79
CA ASP A 134 -1.23 4.31 -15.95
C ASP A 134 -1.90 5.27 -14.95
N ARG A 135 -3.20 5.10 -14.67
CA ARG A 135 -3.88 5.93 -13.66
C ARG A 135 -3.49 5.49 -12.25
N LEU A 136 -2.42 6.09 -11.76
CA LEU A 136 -1.83 5.87 -10.44
C LEU A 136 -1.70 7.20 -9.71
N VAL A 137 -2.14 7.24 -8.47
CA VAL A 137 -1.90 8.36 -7.54
C VAL A 137 -1.13 7.80 -6.35
N SER A 138 0.01 8.40 -6.02
CA SER A 138 0.75 8.06 -4.81
C SER A 138 0.59 9.14 -3.75
N ILE A 139 0.33 8.72 -2.51
CA ILE A 139 0.14 9.56 -1.34
C ILE A 139 1.14 9.10 -0.29
N MET A 140 1.97 10.03 0.21
CA MET A 140 2.90 9.75 1.28
C MET A 140 2.18 9.77 2.64
N GLU A 141 2.47 8.77 3.47
CA GLU A 141 1.99 8.65 4.84
C GLU A 141 3.13 8.81 5.85
N GLY A 142 3.45 7.74 6.64
CA GLY A 142 4.49 7.73 7.65
C GLY A 142 5.92 7.79 7.12
N GLY A 143 6.86 7.91 8.05
CA GLY A 143 8.30 7.97 7.81
C GLY A 143 8.95 8.99 8.74
N TYR A 144 9.55 8.52 9.82
CA TYR A 144 9.96 9.35 10.96
C TYR A 144 11.49 9.51 11.07
N ASN A 145 12.27 8.66 10.42
CA ASN A 145 13.70 8.90 10.23
C ASN A 145 13.92 9.77 8.98
N LYS A 146 14.19 11.06 9.17
CA LYS A 146 14.31 12.04 8.08
C LYS A 146 15.34 11.66 7.00
N LYS A 147 16.45 10.99 7.38
CA LYS A 147 17.49 10.59 6.42
C LYS A 147 17.03 9.39 5.57
N ALA A 148 16.44 8.39 6.21
CA ALA A 148 15.85 7.25 5.52
C ALA A 148 14.69 7.70 4.64
N LEU A 149 13.79 8.54 5.17
CA LEU A 149 12.68 9.12 4.41
C LEU A 149 13.15 9.80 3.12
N ALA A 150 14.15 10.67 3.20
CA ALA A 150 14.64 11.39 2.02
C ALA A 150 15.16 10.43 0.93
N ARG A 151 15.92 9.39 1.30
CA ARG A 151 16.43 8.38 0.37
C ARG A 151 15.32 7.52 -0.21
N SER A 152 14.38 7.11 0.62
CA SER A 152 13.24 6.26 0.23
C SER A 152 12.28 6.99 -0.71
N VAL A 153 11.95 8.26 -0.40
CA VAL A 153 11.15 9.12 -1.29
C VAL A 153 11.86 9.33 -2.62
N LEU A 154 13.19 9.55 -2.61
CA LEU A 154 13.95 9.68 -3.85
C LEU A 154 13.91 8.40 -4.69
N ALA A 155 14.02 7.23 -4.07
CA ALA A 155 13.92 5.94 -4.76
C ALA A 155 12.52 5.71 -5.34
N HIS A 156 11.46 6.04 -4.58
CA HIS A 156 10.08 5.94 -5.01
C HIS A 156 9.76 6.90 -6.17
N VAL A 157 9.98 8.21 -5.97
CA VAL A 157 9.68 9.24 -6.98
C VAL A 157 10.56 9.06 -8.21
N GLY A 158 11.87 8.74 -8.02
CA GLY A 158 12.77 8.46 -9.12
C GLY A 158 12.35 7.26 -9.97
N THR A 159 11.58 6.32 -9.40
CA THR A 159 10.98 5.20 -10.14
C THR A 159 9.70 5.64 -10.87
N LEU A 160 8.84 6.45 -10.23
CA LEU A 160 7.60 6.93 -10.83
C LEU A 160 7.78 7.77 -12.11
N VAL A 161 8.95 8.42 -12.28
CA VAL A 161 9.22 9.33 -13.40
C VAL A 161 10.03 8.68 -14.54
N GLN A 162 10.31 7.37 -14.46
CA GLN A 162 10.98 6.59 -15.53
C GLN A 162 9.97 6.12 -16.58
#